data_3059418df15729bf0c318ab741de8199
#
_entry.id   3059418df15729bf0c318ab741de8199
#
_cell.length_a   1.000
_cell.length_b   1.000
_cell.length_c   1.000
_cell.angle_alpha   90.00
_cell.angle_beta   90.00
_cell.angle_gamma   90.00
#
_symmetry.space_group_name_H-M   'P 1'
#
loop_
_entity.id
_entity.type
_entity.pdbx_description
1 polymer ?
#
loop_
_entity_poly.entity_id
_entity_poly.type
_entity_poly.pdbx_seq_one_letter_code
_entity_poly.pdbx_strand_id
1 'polypeptide(L)'
;CVAHLFADLFAFAALGFFSGGVTNPFASLMLAPVVLASLSLPARPVWALAAAASAAYGGLLFKFVPLPVADPVMAYGLHLGGMWFNFVISAVLVAVFVTRTQASLRERERQIVELREKHLRDEGVLALGAQAALAAHELATPLSTIAATAHELAREYAGDPEIGHDC
;
A
#
# COMPACT_ATOMS: atom_id res chain seq x y z
N CYS A 1 12.57 5.73 -14.63
CA CYS A 1 12.59 4.54 -13.76
C CYS A 1 12.57 3.23 -14.57
N VAL A 2 11.55 2.97 -15.40
CA VAL A 2 11.47 1.71 -16.22
C VAL A 2 12.68 1.53 -17.12
N ALA A 3 13.10 2.56 -17.82
CA ALA A 3 14.26 2.51 -18.74
C ALA A 3 15.57 2.12 -18.02
N HIS A 4 15.79 2.55 -16.77
CA HIS A 4 16.98 2.15 -16.02
C HIS A 4 16.99 0.66 -15.70
N LEU A 5 15.83 0.08 -15.34
CA LEU A 5 15.73 -1.35 -15.04
C LEU A 5 15.97 -2.22 -16.29
N PHE A 6 15.54 -1.77 -17.46
CA PHE A 6 15.89 -2.43 -18.72
C PHE A 6 17.37 -2.27 -19.05
N ALA A 7 17.97 -1.12 -18.76
CA ALA A 7 19.42 -0.91 -18.93
C ALA A 7 20.23 -1.82 -17.98
N ASP A 8 19.80 -1.95 -16.73
CA ASP A 8 20.41 -2.86 -15.76
C ASP A 8 20.29 -4.32 -16.22
N LEU A 9 19.11 -4.73 -16.70
CA LEU A 9 18.93 -6.06 -17.27
C LEU A 9 19.85 -6.31 -18.47
N PHE A 10 19.97 -5.33 -19.35
CA PHE A 10 20.87 -5.43 -20.50
C PHE A 10 22.34 -5.52 -20.07
N ALA A 11 22.75 -4.75 -19.06
CA ALA A 11 24.09 -4.81 -18.49
C ALA A 11 24.38 -6.19 -17.87
N PHE A 12 23.44 -6.77 -17.11
CA PHE A 12 23.57 -8.14 -16.58
C PHE A 12 23.64 -9.19 -17.72
N ALA A 13 22.82 -9.03 -18.76
CA ALA A 13 22.86 -9.93 -19.92
C ALA A 13 24.20 -9.84 -20.66
N ALA A 14 24.73 -8.65 -20.87
CA ALA A 14 26.04 -8.43 -21.51
C ALA A 14 27.18 -9.01 -20.64
N LEU A 15 27.16 -8.77 -19.32
CA LEU A 15 28.10 -9.37 -18.40
C LEU A 15 28.04 -10.91 -18.46
N GLY A 16 26.82 -11.47 -18.42
CA GLY A 16 26.60 -12.90 -18.58
C GLY A 16 27.19 -13.44 -19.87
N PHE A 17 26.98 -12.75 -21.00
CA PHE A 17 27.49 -13.14 -22.30
C PHE A 17 29.04 -13.27 -22.34
N PHE A 18 29.75 -12.31 -21.75
CA PHE A 18 31.23 -12.29 -21.72
C PHE A 18 31.83 -13.12 -20.59
N SER A 19 31.04 -13.60 -19.62
CA SER A 19 31.53 -14.30 -18.43
C SER A 19 31.07 -15.76 -18.33
N GLY A 20 30.86 -16.41 -19.46
CA GLY A 20 30.54 -17.84 -19.49
C GLY A 20 29.06 -18.17 -19.72
N GLY A 21 28.21 -17.19 -19.99
CA GLY A 21 26.79 -17.41 -20.32
C GLY A 21 26.01 -18.09 -19.21
N VAL A 22 25.31 -19.17 -19.54
CA VAL A 22 24.53 -19.96 -18.57
C VAL A 22 25.38 -20.74 -17.57
N THR A 23 26.65 -21.00 -17.90
CA THR A 23 27.57 -21.64 -16.94
C THR A 23 28.06 -20.67 -15.87
N ASN A 24 27.77 -19.38 -16.00
CA ASN A 24 28.06 -18.40 -14.97
C ASN A 24 27.07 -18.55 -13.81
N PRO A 25 27.52 -18.81 -12.59
CA PRO A 25 26.64 -18.97 -11.41
C PRO A 25 25.85 -17.70 -11.05
N PHE A 26 26.26 -16.54 -11.58
CA PHE A 26 25.59 -15.27 -11.33
C PHE A 26 24.51 -14.93 -12.36
N ALA A 27 24.22 -15.81 -13.33
CA ALA A 27 23.22 -15.57 -14.36
C ALA A 27 21.81 -15.29 -13.77
N SER A 28 21.48 -15.89 -12.63
CA SER A 28 20.21 -15.65 -11.94
C SER A 28 20.07 -14.25 -11.31
N LEU A 29 21.16 -13.48 -11.17
CA LEU A 29 21.09 -12.05 -10.77
C LEU A 29 20.34 -11.18 -11.76
N MET A 30 20.09 -11.66 -12.99
CA MET A 30 19.19 -11.02 -13.96
C MET A 30 17.75 -10.90 -13.42
N LEU A 31 17.38 -11.64 -12.36
CA LEU A 31 16.11 -11.47 -11.66
C LEU A 31 16.09 -10.25 -10.72
N ALA A 32 17.24 -9.72 -10.31
CA ALA A 32 17.30 -8.58 -9.37
C ALA A 32 16.55 -7.34 -9.89
N PRO A 33 16.71 -6.88 -11.14
CA PRO A 33 15.92 -5.79 -11.70
C PRO A 33 14.40 -6.07 -11.68
N VAL A 34 13.98 -7.33 -11.88
CA VAL A 34 12.56 -7.73 -11.84
C VAL A 34 11.99 -7.61 -10.43
N VAL A 35 12.74 -8.08 -9.42
CA VAL A 35 12.37 -7.95 -8.00
C VAL A 35 12.27 -6.48 -7.60
N LEU A 36 13.24 -5.65 -7.99
CA LEU A 36 13.22 -4.21 -7.71
C LEU A 36 12.06 -3.51 -8.44
N ALA A 37 11.76 -3.90 -9.68
CA ALA A 37 10.62 -3.38 -10.43
C ALA A 37 9.30 -3.63 -9.73
N SER A 38 9.12 -4.82 -9.14
CA SER A 38 7.88 -5.21 -8.46
C SER A 38 7.58 -4.40 -7.20
N LEU A 39 8.58 -3.75 -6.60
CA LEU A 39 8.43 -2.84 -5.45
C LEU A 39 7.88 -1.46 -5.85
N SER A 40 8.13 -1.03 -7.08
CA SER A 40 7.95 0.39 -7.46
C SER A 40 7.06 0.60 -8.69
N LEU A 41 6.76 -0.45 -9.45
CA LEU A 41 6.05 -0.36 -10.72
C LEU A 41 4.74 -1.14 -10.72
N PRO A 42 3.75 -0.72 -11.53
CA PRO A 42 2.54 -1.50 -11.76
C PRO A 42 2.85 -2.81 -12.50
N ALA A 43 1.92 -3.78 -12.46
CA ALA A 43 2.14 -5.14 -12.95
C ALA A 43 2.64 -5.24 -14.41
N ARG A 44 2.11 -4.42 -15.32
CA ARG A 44 2.43 -4.50 -16.77
C ARG A 44 3.93 -4.40 -17.08
N PRO A 45 4.66 -3.35 -16.65
CA PRO A 45 6.10 -3.24 -16.91
C PRO A 45 6.92 -4.31 -16.18
N VAL A 46 6.47 -4.82 -15.02
CA VAL A 46 7.12 -5.92 -14.30
C VAL A 46 7.08 -7.19 -15.13
N TRP A 47 5.93 -7.56 -15.70
CA TRP A 47 5.79 -8.72 -16.57
C TRP A 47 6.60 -8.58 -17.87
N ALA A 48 6.65 -7.37 -18.45
CA ALA A 48 7.49 -7.10 -19.61
C ALA A 48 8.98 -7.29 -19.30
N LEU A 49 9.44 -6.82 -18.13
CA LEU A 49 10.82 -6.98 -17.68
C LEU A 49 11.15 -8.46 -17.39
N ALA A 50 10.22 -9.20 -16.78
CA ALA A 50 10.37 -10.63 -16.53
C ALA A 50 10.47 -11.44 -17.83
N ALA A 51 9.63 -11.11 -18.82
CA ALA A 51 9.70 -11.72 -20.15
C ALA A 51 11.03 -11.40 -20.85
N ALA A 52 11.51 -10.15 -20.77
CA ALA A 52 12.79 -9.73 -21.31
C ALA A 52 13.97 -10.44 -20.62
N ALA A 53 13.94 -10.59 -19.29
CA ALA A 53 14.94 -11.34 -18.53
C ALA A 53 14.97 -12.82 -18.93
N SER A 54 13.81 -13.45 -19.09
CA SER A 54 13.69 -14.83 -19.53
C SER A 54 14.21 -15.02 -20.96
N ALA A 55 13.89 -14.08 -21.86
CA ALA A 55 14.40 -14.10 -23.23
C ALA A 55 15.92 -13.89 -23.30
N ALA A 56 16.46 -12.96 -22.52
CA ALA A 56 17.89 -12.72 -22.43
C ALA A 56 18.64 -13.95 -21.90
N TYR A 57 18.13 -14.56 -20.82
CA TYR A 57 18.71 -15.79 -20.27
C TYR A 57 18.62 -16.94 -21.28
N GLY A 58 17.48 -17.09 -21.97
CA GLY A 58 17.32 -18.07 -23.05
C GLY A 58 18.30 -17.84 -24.21
N GLY A 59 18.57 -16.59 -24.56
CA GLY A 59 19.58 -16.24 -25.59
C GLY A 59 21.00 -16.67 -25.19
N LEU A 60 21.36 -16.56 -23.90
CA LEU A 60 22.65 -17.02 -23.37
C LEU A 60 22.84 -18.54 -23.46
N LEU A 61 21.75 -19.34 -23.57
CA LEU A 61 21.88 -20.79 -23.83
C LEU A 61 22.50 -21.10 -25.19
N PHE A 62 22.27 -20.22 -26.16
CA PHE A 62 22.70 -20.50 -27.55
C PHE A 62 24.03 -19.82 -27.89
N LYS A 63 24.32 -18.64 -27.30
CA LYS A 63 25.53 -17.88 -27.59
C LYS A 63 26.11 -17.25 -26.33
N PHE A 64 27.36 -17.57 -26.04
CA PHE A 64 28.14 -16.95 -24.94
C PHE A 64 29.64 -17.12 -25.23
N VAL A 65 30.46 -16.33 -24.55
CA VAL A 65 31.91 -16.47 -24.56
C VAL A 65 32.34 -17.32 -23.36
N PRO A 66 32.97 -18.50 -23.59
CA PRO A 66 33.41 -19.34 -22.47
C PRO A 66 34.49 -18.66 -21.66
N LEU A 67 34.49 -18.86 -20.35
CA LEU A 67 35.58 -18.37 -19.49
C LEU A 67 36.89 -19.15 -19.82
N PRO A 68 38.03 -18.47 -19.95
CA PRO A 68 39.31 -19.09 -20.24
C PRO A 68 39.93 -19.67 -18.96
N VAL A 69 39.27 -20.64 -18.30
CA VAL A 69 39.84 -21.34 -17.15
C VAL A 69 40.41 -22.67 -17.63
N ALA A 70 41.72 -22.81 -17.58
CA ALA A 70 42.43 -23.98 -18.10
C ALA A 70 42.30 -25.21 -17.21
N ASP A 71 42.16 -25.04 -15.90
CA ASP A 71 42.03 -26.12 -14.94
C ASP A 71 40.57 -26.47 -14.62
N PRO A 72 40.10 -27.67 -14.97
CA PRO A 72 38.71 -28.11 -14.73
C PRO A 72 38.34 -28.14 -13.24
N VAL A 73 39.29 -28.48 -12.34
CA VAL A 73 39.05 -28.54 -10.89
C VAL A 73 38.85 -27.14 -10.32
N MET A 74 39.66 -26.21 -10.77
CA MET A 74 39.55 -24.80 -10.38
C MET A 74 38.23 -24.20 -10.94
N ALA A 75 37.86 -24.48 -12.19
CA ALA A 75 36.63 -24.03 -12.81
C ALA A 75 35.39 -24.52 -12.03
N TYR A 76 35.38 -25.78 -11.62
CA TYR A 76 34.30 -26.36 -10.84
C TYR A 76 34.21 -25.73 -9.45
N GLY A 77 35.35 -25.51 -8.76
CA GLY A 77 35.38 -24.87 -7.46
C GLY A 77 34.85 -23.41 -7.51
N LEU A 78 35.27 -22.66 -8.54
CA LEU A 78 34.73 -21.31 -8.76
C LEU A 78 33.21 -21.31 -9.04
N HIS A 79 32.75 -22.28 -9.82
CA HIS A 79 31.33 -22.39 -10.12
C HIS A 79 30.51 -22.67 -8.85
N LEU A 80 30.90 -23.65 -8.02
CA LEU A 80 30.21 -23.95 -6.76
C LEU A 80 30.23 -22.78 -5.79
N GLY A 81 31.38 -22.13 -5.60
CA GLY A 81 31.51 -20.92 -4.77
C GLY A 81 30.63 -19.78 -5.25
N GLY A 82 30.58 -19.57 -6.57
CA GLY A 82 29.72 -18.57 -7.19
C GLY A 82 28.23 -18.89 -7.01
N MET A 83 27.83 -20.17 -7.14
CA MET A 83 26.45 -20.59 -6.89
C MET A 83 26.02 -20.34 -5.44
N TRP A 84 26.89 -20.68 -4.48
CA TRP A 84 26.63 -20.43 -3.07
C TRP A 84 26.46 -18.92 -2.79
N PHE A 85 27.38 -18.09 -3.29
CA PHE A 85 27.32 -16.65 -3.12
C PHE A 85 26.07 -16.05 -3.76
N ASN A 86 25.74 -16.47 -4.98
CA ASN A 86 24.52 -16.06 -5.67
C ASN A 86 23.25 -16.47 -4.93
N PHE A 87 23.23 -17.67 -4.34
CA PHE A 87 22.13 -18.12 -3.48
C PHE A 87 21.92 -17.20 -2.29
N VAL A 88 23.02 -16.84 -1.59
CA VAL A 88 22.94 -15.90 -0.45
C VAL A 88 22.41 -14.53 -0.89
N ILE A 89 22.91 -13.98 -1.99
CA ILE A 89 22.41 -12.69 -2.51
C ILE A 89 20.93 -12.79 -2.83
N SER A 90 20.50 -13.83 -3.52
CA SER A 90 19.10 -14.03 -3.90
C SER A 90 18.21 -14.19 -2.67
N ALA A 91 18.64 -14.94 -1.66
CA ALA A 91 17.92 -15.10 -0.40
C ALA A 91 17.74 -13.77 0.34
N VAL A 92 18.80 -12.95 0.40
CA VAL A 92 18.74 -11.61 1.00
C VAL A 92 17.81 -10.70 0.23
N LEU A 93 17.87 -10.69 -1.10
CA LEU A 93 16.97 -9.90 -1.94
C LEU A 93 15.51 -10.27 -1.72
N VAL A 94 15.20 -11.58 -1.70
CA VAL A 94 13.84 -12.07 -1.45
C VAL A 94 13.38 -11.71 -0.03
N ALA A 95 14.22 -11.89 0.97
CA ALA A 95 13.90 -11.53 2.36
C ALA A 95 13.59 -10.03 2.50
N VAL A 96 14.43 -9.17 1.93
CA VAL A 96 14.20 -7.72 1.92
C VAL A 96 12.92 -7.37 1.16
N PHE A 97 12.67 -8.00 0.03
CA PHE A 97 11.46 -7.79 -0.75
C PHE A 97 10.20 -8.14 0.06
N VAL A 98 10.16 -9.34 0.64
CA VAL A 98 9.01 -9.83 1.41
C VAL A 98 8.77 -8.94 2.64
N THR A 99 9.82 -8.62 3.39
CA THR A 99 9.68 -7.79 4.60
C THR A 99 9.22 -6.37 4.29
N ARG A 100 9.72 -5.75 3.20
CA ARG A 100 9.28 -4.42 2.75
C ARG A 100 7.82 -4.42 2.29
N THR A 101 7.42 -5.44 1.53
CA THR A 101 6.04 -5.58 1.05
C THR A 101 5.07 -5.79 2.21
N GLN A 102 5.41 -6.66 3.16
CA GLN A 102 4.58 -6.89 4.36
C GLN A 102 4.46 -5.63 5.22
N ALA A 103 5.54 -4.86 5.41
CA ALA A 103 5.49 -3.60 6.15
C ALA A 103 4.54 -2.59 5.48
N SER A 104 4.61 -2.46 4.15
CA SER A 104 3.72 -1.58 3.39
C SER A 104 2.24 -2.01 3.46
N LEU A 105 1.97 -3.32 3.43
CA LEU A 105 0.61 -3.85 3.57
C LEU A 105 0.03 -3.56 4.95
N ARG A 106 0.79 -3.83 6.02
CA ARG A 106 0.37 -3.55 7.41
C ARG A 106 0.08 -2.06 7.63
N GLU A 107 0.88 -1.20 7.04
CA GLU A 107 0.64 0.24 7.13
C GLU A 107 -0.66 0.66 6.44
N ARG A 108 -0.94 0.12 5.25
CA ARG A 108 -2.22 0.35 4.55
C ARG A 108 -3.41 -0.17 5.34
N GLU A 109 -3.30 -1.35 5.94
CA GLU A 109 -4.35 -1.93 6.79
C GLU A 109 -4.66 -1.03 8.00
N ARG A 110 -3.62 -0.51 8.69
CA ARG A 110 -3.79 0.44 9.79
C ARG A 110 -4.52 1.71 9.35
N GLN A 111 -4.13 2.30 8.23
CA GLN A 111 -4.77 3.49 7.69
C GLN A 111 -6.24 3.24 7.34
N ILE A 112 -6.58 2.06 6.79
CA ILE A 112 -7.97 1.70 6.50
C ILE A 112 -8.79 1.57 7.80
N VAL A 113 -8.24 0.96 8.84
CA VAL A 113 -8.92 0.83 10.15
C VAL A 113 -9.17 2.21 10.75
N GLU A 114 -8.16 3.07 10.79
CA GLU A 114 -8.25 4.43 11.32
C GLU A 114 -9.30 5.28 10.58
N LEU A 115 -9.31 5.20 9.24
CA LEU A 115 -10.31 5.89 8.41
C LEU A 115 -11.72 5.38 8.69
N ARG A 116 -11.90 4.07 8.89
CA ARG A 116 -13.21 3.48 9.23
C ARG A 116 -13.69 3.93 10.60
N GLU A 117 -12.82 3.93 11.61
CA GLU A 117 -13.17 4.42 12.95
C GLU A 117 -13.60 5.89 12.91
N LYS A 118 -12.87 6.72 12.17
CA LYS A 118 -13.21 8.12 11.98
C LYS A 118 -14.58 8.27 11.31
N HIS A 119 -14.83 7.52 10.25
CA HIS A 119 -16.10 7.57 9.52
C HIS A 119 -17.29 7.16 10.40
N LEU A 120 -17.16 6.08 11.16
CA LEU A 120 -18.20 5.65 12.12
C LEU A 120 -18.46 6.71 13.22
N ARG A 121 -17.41 7.38 13.68
CA ARG A 121 -17.56 8.48 14.66
C ARG A 121 -18.29 9.67 14.06
N ASP A 122 -17.93 10.07 12.84
CA ASP A 122 -18.55 11.18 12.12
C ASP A 122 -20.04 10.88 11.83
N GLU A 123 -20.36 9.65 11.40
CA GLU A 123 -21.77 9.20 11.23
C GLU A 123 -22.53 9.23 12.56
N GLY A 124 -21.92 8.78 13.65
CA GLY A 124 -22.53 8.82 14.97
C GLY A 124 -22.83 10.25 15.43
N VAL A 125 -21.94 11.19 15.21
CA VAL A 125 -22.14 12.61 15.54
C VAL A 125 -23.28 13.22 14.69
N LEU A 126 -23.34 12.91 13.42
CA LEU A 126 -24.41 13.36 12.53
C LEU A 126 -25.77 12.78 12.95
N ALA A 127 -25.82 11.50 13.30
CA ALA A 127 -27.04 10.85 13.77
C ALA A 127 -27.54 11.47 15.09
N LEU A 128 -26.65 11.73 16.06
CA LEU A 128 -26.98 12.41 17.31
C LEU A 128 -27.45 13.85 17.07
N GLY A 129 -26.81 14.57 16.16
CA GLY A 129 -27.21 15.91 15.77
C GLY A 129 -28.61 15.97 15.16
N ALA A 130 -28.95 15.03 14.28
CA ALA A 130 -30.27 14.91 13.69
C ALA A 130 -31.34 14.57 14.75
N GLN A 131 -31.05 13.64 15.66
CA GLN A 131 -31.96 13.31 16.78
C GLN A 131 -32.18 14.48 17.72
N ALA A 132 -31.13 15.21 18.08
CA ALA A 132 -31.22 16.40 18.93
C ALA A 132 -32.06 17.51 18.28
N ALA A 133 -31.89 17.73 16.97
CA ALA A 133 -32.69 18.70 16.22
C ALA A 133 -34.17 18.32 16.17
N LEU A 134 -34.48 17.03 15.97
CA LEU A 134 -35.84 16.52 15.98
C LEU A 134 -36.49 16.69 17.36
N ALA A 135 -35.80 16.30 18.44
CA ALA A 135 -36.25 16.46 19.81
C ALA A 135 -36.48 17.94 20.19
N ALA A 136 -35.59 18.83 19.77
CA ALA A 136 -35.77 20.27 19.97
C ALA A 136 -37.01 20.80 19.27
N HIS A 137 -37.30 20.34 18.05
CA HIS A 137 -38.51 20.72 17.28
C HIS A 137 -39.76 20.19 17.95
N GLU A 138 -39.78 18.96 18.41
CA GLU A 138 -40.92 18.36 19.11
C GLU A 138 -41.18 19.03 20.47
N LEU A 139 -40.16 19.51 21.17
CA LEU A 139 -40.31 20.26 22.44
C LEU A 139 -40.71 21.71 22.22
N ALA A 140 -40.33 22.35 21.12
CA ALA A 140 -40.68 23.71 20.82
C ALA A 140 -42.21 23.90 20.62
N THR A 141 -42.88 22.90 20.05
CA THR A 141 -44.33 22.95 19.80
C THR A 141 -45.16 23.01 21.09
N PRO A 142 -45.01 22.12 22.10
CA PRO A 142 -45.74 22.22 23.35
C PRO A 142 -45.34 23.44 24.18
N LEU A 143 -44.07 23.83 24.17
CA LEU A 143 -43.61 25.03 24.85
C LEU A 143 -44.26 26.32 24.31
N SER A 144 -44.38 26.41 22.99
CA SER A 144 -45.05 27.56 22.37
C SER A 144 -46.57 27.60 22.72
N THR A 145 -47.19 26.45 22.82
CA THR A 145 -48.62 26.34 23.25
C THR A 145 -48.78 26.78 24.71
N ILE A 146 -47.92 26.29 25.60
CA ILE A 146 -47.90 26.70 27.02
C ILE A 146 -47.66 28.19 27.17
N ALA A 147 -46.68 28.72 26.40
CA ALA A 147 -46.39 30.17 26.44
C ALA A 147 -47.54 31.01 25.92
N ALA A 148 -48.25 30.59 24.87
CA ALA A 148 -49.43 31.26 24.33
C ALA A 148 -50.58 31.24 25.37
N THR A 149 -50.88 30.07 25.95
CA THR A 149 -51.93 29.91 26.96
C THR A 149 -51.62 30.73 28.21
N ALA A 150 -50.39 30.74 28.68
CA ALA A 150 -49.99 31.57 29.82
C ALA A 150 -50.13 33.06 29.52
N HIS A 151 -49.80 33.49 28.32
CA HIS A 151 -49.94 34.86 27.90
C HIS A 151 -51.39 35.29 27.78
N GLU A 152 -52.31 34.42 27.29
CA GLU A 152 -53.75 34.67 27.26
C GLU A 152 -54.31 34.77 28.65
N LEU A 153 -53.98 33.85 29.55
CA LEU A 153 -54.39 33.91 30.97
C LEU A 153 -53.92 35.21 31.65
N ALA A 154 -52.65 35.56 31.48
CA ALA A 154 -52.12 36.82 32.05
C ALA A 154 -52.84 38.04 31.51
N ARG A 155 -53.30 38.04 30.27
CA ARG A 155 -54.02 39.13 29.67
C ARG A 155 -55.48 39.17 30.12
N GLU A 156 -56.17 38.03 30.31
CA GLU A 156 -57.53 37.90 30.81
C GLU A 156 -57.68 38.36 32.24
N TYR A 157 -56.70 38.07 33.09
CA TYR A 157 -56.72 38.43 34.50
C TYR A 157 -55.92 39.69 34.84
N ALA A 158 -55.34 40.40 33.89
CA ALA A 158 -54.62 41.66 34.10
C ALA A 158 -55.52 42.80 34.63
N GLY A 159 -56.83 42.64 34.58
CA GLY A 159 -57.81 43.57 35.09
C GLY A 159 -58.40 43.25 36.49
N ASP A 160 -58.02 42.11 37.07
CA ASP A 160 -58.59 41.65 38.38
C ASP A 160 -57.61 41.98 39.53
N PRO A 161 -58.01 42.85 40.48
CA PRO A 161 -57.10 43.32 41.54
C PRO A 161 -56.67 42.24 42.55
N GLU A 162 -57.33 41.09 42.60
CA GLU A 162 -56.98 39.99 43.53
C GLU A 162 -55.92 39.03 42.97
N ILE A 163 -55.78 38.94 41.63
CA ILE A 163 -54.88 37.95 40.98
C ILE A 163 -53.64 38.63 40.35
N GLY A 164 -53.73 39.92 40.09
CA GLY A 164 -52.63 40.68 39.39
C GLY A 164 -51.36 40.87 40.20
N HIS A 165 -51.27 40.37 41.43
CA HIS A 165 -50.08 40.55 42.28
C HIS A 165 -49.16 39.33 42.32
N ASP A 166 -49.60 38.16 41.78
CA ASP A 166 -48.87 36.87 41.83
C ASP A 166 -48.43 36.36 40.41
N CYS A 167 -48.54 37.14 39.36
CA CYS A 167 -48.06 36.82 38.01
C CYS A 167 -46.78 37.57 37.62
#